data_b9d8fecfe26c1d03de667d18361c9364
#
_entry.id   b9d8fecfe26c1d03de667d18361c9364
#
_cell.length_a   1.000
_cell.length_b   1.000
_cell.length_c   1.000
_cell.angle_alpha   90.00
_cell.angle_beta   90.00
_cell.angle_gamma   90.00
#
_symmetry.space_group_name_H-M   'P 1'
#
loop_
_entity.id
_entity.type
_entity.pdbx_description
1 polymer ?
#
loop_
_entity_poly.entity_id
_entity_poly.type
_entity_poly.pdbx_seq_one_letter_code
_entity_poly.pdbx_strand_id
1 'polypeptide(L)'
;MSDFAHRKTDEKLEEMEKRLSAIYSRAEKTVQKKMADYAKSIDEKSAELLQAYKDAETEDEKRKAKKAYIRFYRQVVKSKEIGSLSATVADDLYEANVEASAYINSQTPSIYALNYNYINAEMAKDIDGFTPQEITDTEAEKYSGYTQQTVDRKKDTDWNKDNLKKSVIAGSLLLLGAYAIMKRSANSAVEKNRNSAYRQNIDMGGDAETKARLDGMYWAEYLGNRMHKAWIATLDNRTRHSHAMLDGVAIPLDEIFENGCARPKDPNGRPEETCNCRCSLKYVRVGGEPGRIRSARQGTVTGSYKKDSSFKGTKSIEVPNMSYREFMKWREAQ
;
A
#
# COMPACT_ATOMS: atom_id res chain seq x y z
N MET A 1 -5.64 -25.47 13.98
CA MET A 1 -6.63 -24.58 13.32
C MET A 1 -5.89 -23.35 12.81
N SER A 2 -6.16 -22.89 11.58
CA SER A 2 -5.55 -21.67 11.06
C SER A 2 -6.07 -20.48 11.86
N ASP A 3 -5.27 -19.42 12.05
CA ASP A 3 -5.73 -18.15 12.62
C ASP A 3 -6.79 -17.57 11.69
N PHE A 4 -8.04 -17.87 12.00
CA PHE A 4 -9.19 -17.54 11.15
C PHE A 4 -9.28 -16.03 10.92
N ALA A 5 -9.11 -15.24 11.98
CA ALA A 5 -9.26 -13.77 11.86
C ALA A 5 -8.12 -13.15 11.05
N HIS A 6 -6.88 -13.62 11.21
CA HIS A 6 -5.77 -13.16 10.38
C HIS A 6 -5.98 -13.45 8.89
N ARG A 7 -6.45 -14.69 8.57
CA ARG A 7 -6.79 -15.04 7.19
C ARG A 7 -7.92 -14.17 6.64
N LYS A 8 -8.95 -13.91 7.44
CA LYS A 8 -10.06 -13.03 7.03
C LYS A 8 -9.61 -11.58 6.86
N THR A 9 -8.67 -11.12 7.66
CA THR A 9 -8.02 -9.82 7.46
C THR A 9 -7.29 -9.78 6.12
N ASP A 10 -6.46 -10.80 5.81
CA ASP A 10 -5.75 -10.88 4.53
C ASP A 10 -6.72 -10.90 3.34
N GLU A 11 -7.78 -11.72 3.38
CA GLU A 11 -8.82 -11.79 2.35
C GLU A 11 -9.47 -10.40 2.14
N LYS A 12 -9.79 -9.69 3.23
CA LYS A 12 -10.37 -8.35 3.17
C LYS A 12 -9.40 -7.33 2.59
N LEU A 13 -8.13 -7.37 2.97
CA LEU A 13 -7.11 -6.48 2.40
C LEU A 13 -6.93 -6.70 0.90
N GLU A 14 -6.98 -7.95 0.42
CA GLU A 14 -6.95 -8.26 -1.02
C GLU A 14 -8.20 -7.73 -1.75
N GLU A 15 -9.37 -7.81 -1.14
CA GLU A 15 -10.59 -7.22 -1.69
C GLU A 15 -10.50 -5.68 -1.76
N MET A 16 -9.98 -5.06 -0.71
CA MET A 16 -9.74 -3.63 -0.67
C MET A 16 -8.75 -3.19 -1.76
N GLU A 17 -7.69 -3.95 -2.03
CA GLU A 17 -6.76 -3.66 -3.13
C GLU A 17 -7.44 -3.64 -4.50
N LYS A 18 -8.41 -4.53 -4.75
CA LYS A 18 -9.21 -4.52 -5.99
C LYS A 18 -10.00 -3.21 -6.14
N ARG A 19 -10.60 -2.73 -5.04
CA ARG A 19 -11.33 -1.45 -5.04
C ARG A 19 -10.38 -0.27 -5.24
N LEU A 20 -9.25 -0.24 -4.57
CA LEU A 20 -8.21 0.76 -4.75
C LEU A 20 -7.68 0.77 -6.20
N SER A 21 -7.45 -0.40 -6.79
CA SER A 21 -7.10 -0.52 -8.21
C SER A 21 -8.14 0.13 -9.13
N ALA A 22 -9.43 -0.06 -8.85
CA ALA A 22 -10.51 0.54 -9.64
C ALA A 22 -10.52 2.08 -9.51
N ILE A 23 -10.27 2.64 -8.32
CA ILE A 23 -10.14 4.09 -8.09
C ILE A 23 -9.04 4.66 -8.97
N TYR A 24 -7.83 4.10 -8.88
CA TYR A 24 -6.68 4.61 -9.65
C TYR A 24 -6.79 4.32 -11.16
N SER A 25 -7.50 3.28 -11.58
CA SER A 25 -7.76 3.04 -13.01
C SER A 25 -8.70 4.09 -13.61
N ARG A 26 -9.64 4.64 -12.84
CA ARG A 26 -10.46 5.79 -13.27
C ARG A 26 -9.61 7.06 -13.39
N ALA A 27 -8.79 7.34 -12.38
CA ALA A 27 -7.87 8.48 -12.40
C ALA A 27 -6.89 8.37 -13.58
N GLU A 28 -6.35 7.18 -13.86
CA GLU A 28 -5.45 6.93 -14.99
C GLU A 28 -6.10 7.30 -16.33
N LYS A 29 -7.34 6.88 -16.58
CA LYS A 29 -8.07 7.22 -17.80
C LYS A 29 -8.26 8.72 -17.96
N THR A 30 -8.61 9.42 -16.88
CA THR A 30 -8.78 10.88 -16.89
C THR A 30 -7.47 11.59 -17.18
N VAL A 31 -6.41 11.21 -16.51
CA VAL A 31 -5.06 11.76 -16.68
C VAL A 31 -4.54 11.50 -18.11
N GLN A 32 -4.68 10.28 -18.61
CA GLN A 32 -4.28 9.92 -19.98
C GLN A 32 -5.01 10.74 -21.03
N LYS A 33 -6.32 10.97 -20.86
CA LYS A 33 -7.12 11.79 -21.77
C LYS A 33 -6.60 13.23 -21.81
N LYS A 34 -6.42 13.87 -20.66
CA LYS A 34 -5.90 15.25 -20.57
C LYS A 34 -4.50 15.39 -21.23
N MET A 35 -3.63 14.41 -21.01
CA MET A 35 -2.31 14.38 -21.62
C MET A 35 -2.36 14.16 -23.14
N ALA A 36 -3.29 13.32 -23.61
CA ALA A 36 -3.49 13.08 -25.05
C ALA A 36 -3.99 14.34 -25.76
N ASP A 37 -5.00 15.00 -25.19
CA ASP A 37 -5.58 16.22 -25.78
C ASP A 37 -4.52 17.32 -25.89
N TYR A 38 -3.70 17.50 -24.86
CA TYR A 38 -2.60 18.47 -24.89
C TYR A 38 -1.51 18.08 -25.91
N ALA A 39 -1.08 16.82 -25.92
CA ALA A 39 -0.07 16.33 -26.87
C ALA A 39 -0.52 16.48 -28.32
N LYS A 40 -1.79 16.19 -28.62
CA LYS A 40 -2.39 16.34 -29.93
C LYS A 40 -2.29 17.79 -30.42
N SER A 41 -2.58 18.77 -29.58
CA SER A 41 -2.48 20.18 -29.93
C SER A 41 -1.04 20.62 -30.29
N ILE A 42 -0.05 20.02 -29.63
CA ILE A 42 1.38 20.26 -29.93
C ILE A 42 1.79 19.57 -31.25
N ASP A 43 1.39 18.32 -31.42
CA ASP A 43 1.75 17.53 -32.60
C ASP A 43 1.15 18.13 -33.87
N GLU A 44 -0.10 18.57 -33.87
CA GLU A 44 -0.77 19.23 -35.00
C GLU A 44 -0.04 20.52 -35.40
N LYS A 45 0.27 21.39 -34.45
CA LYS A 45 0.96 22.65 -34.74
C LYS A 45 2.42 22.42 -35.15
N SER A 46 3.08 21.44 -34.57
CA SER A 46 4.44 21.06 -34.93
C SER A 46 4.51 20.52 -36.38
N ALA A 47 3.53 19.67 -36.76
CA ALA A 47 3.44 19.11 -38.10
C ALA A 47 3.21 20.22 -39.15
N GLU A 48 2.29 21.18 -38.88
CA GLU A 48 2.05 22.34 -39.74
C GLU A 48 3.32 23.15 -40.01
N LEU A 49 4.07 23.44 -38.94
CA LEU A 49 5.32 24.24 -39.05
C LEU A 49 6.45 23.46 -39.75
N LEU A 50 6.52 22.14 -39.57
CA LEU A 50 7.46 21.29 -40.29
C LEU A 50 7.10 21.14 -41.76
N GLN A 51 5.81 21.07 -42.10
CA GLN A 51 5.36 21.07 -43.48
C GLN A 51 5.70 22.38 -44.17
N ALA A 52 5.44 23.53 -43.55
CA ALA A 52 5.83 24.84 -44.05
C ALA A 52 7.35 24.96 -44.34
N TYR A 53 8.19 24.29 -43.55
CA TYR A 53 9.63 24.22 -43.80
C TYR A 53 9.99 23.33 -45.01
N LYS A 54 9.27 22.22 -45.20
CA LYS A 54 9.50 21.35 -46.36
C LYS A 54 9.03 21.94 -47.67
N ASP A 55 7.92 22.68 -47.63
CA ASP A 55 7.30 23.32 -48.80
C ASP A 55 8.01 24.61 -49.22
N ALA A 56 8.93 25.12 -48.39
CA ALA A 56 9.69 26.32 -48.70
C ALA A 56 10.66 26.11 -49.89
N GLU A 57 10.52 26.94 -50.94
CA GLU A 57 11.31 26.84 -52.13
C GLU A 57 12.61 27.67 -52.01
N THR A 58 12.58 28.79 -51.31
CA THR A 58 13.73 29.69 -51.14
C THR A 58 14.42 29.55 -49.80
N GLU A 59 15.71 29.84 -49.74
CA GLU A 59 16.46 29.84 -48.47
C GLU A 59 15.93 30.84 -47.45
N ASP A 60 15.33 31.95 -47.90
CA ASP A 60 14.71 32.93 -46.98
C ASP A 60 13.41 32.40 -46.35
N GLU A 61 12.62 31.68 -47.15
CA GLU A 61 11.41 30.99 -46.62
C GLU A 61 11.77 29.88 -45.64
N LYS A 62 12.76 29.05 -45.95
CA LYS A 62 13.27 28.04 -45.03
C LYS A 62 13.75 28.61 -43.72
N ARG A 63 14.45 29.78 -43.79
CA ARG A 63 14.92 30.48 -42.62
C ARG A 63 13.75 31.02 -41.77
N LYS A 64 12.70 31.55 -42.42
CA LYS A 64 11.49 32.03 -41.75
C LYS A 64 10.73 30.87 -41.08
N ALA A 65 10.52 29.77 -41.79
CA ALA A 65 9.85 28.59 -41.25
C ALA A 65 10.63 28.00 -40.07
N LYS A 66 11.95 27.90 -40.16
CA LYS A 66 12.81 27.44 -39.06
C LYS A 66 12.72 28.36 -37.83
N LYS A 67 12.68 29.68 -38.02
CA LYS A 67 12.49 30.66 -36.93
C LYS A 67 11.11 30.49 -36.28
N ALA A 68 10.05 30.28 -37.07
CA ALA A 68 8.69 30.05 -36.56
C ALA A 68 8.63 28.76 -35.71
N TYR A 69 9.23 27.69 -36.19
CA TYR A 69 9.34 26.44 -35.46
C TYR A 69 10.09 26.59 -34.12
N ILE A 70 11.24 27.26 -34.11
CA ILE A 70 12.03 27.53 -32.90
C ILE A 70 11.24 28.42 -31.91
N ARG A 71 10.49 29.42 -32.43
CA ARG A 71 9.63 30.27 -31.59
C ARG A 71 8.53 29.47 -30.95
N PHE A 72 7.82 28.63 -31.70
CA PHE A 72 6.78 27.73 -31.17
C PHE A 72 7.35 26.81 -30.11
N TYR A 73 8.45 26.12 -30.38
CA TYR A 73 9.15 25.30 -29.42
C TYR A 73 9.44 26.01 -28.09
N ARG A 74 9.99 27.23 -28.17
CA ARG A 74 10.28 28.03 -26.96
C ARG A 74 9.01 28.45 -26.21
N GLN A 75 7.93 28.72 -26.94
CA GLN A 75 6.62 29.00 -26.34
C GLN A 75 6.07 27.82 -25.61
N VAL A 76 6.07 26.60 -26.20
CA VAL A 76 5.61 25.35 -25.56
C VAL A 76 6.37 25.12 -24.28
N VAL A 77 7.72 25.17 -24.31
CA VAL A 77 8.53 24.89 -23.11
C VAL A 77 8.33 25.92 -21.98
N LYS A 78 8.02 27.17 -22.34
CA LYS A 78 7.82 28.28 -21.38
C LYS A 78 6.35 28.51 -21.04
N SER A 79 5.42 27.72 -21.61
CA SER A 79 4.00 28.04 -21.52
C SER A 79 3.43 27.85 -20.10
N LYS A 80 2.53 28.78 -19.74
CA LYS A 80 1.72 28.64 -18.52
C LYS A 80 0.79 27.41 -18.60
N GLU A 81 0.47 26.94 -19.81
CA GLU A 81 -0.40 25.81 -20.08
C GLU A 81 0.17 24.49 -19.52
N ILE A 82 1.49 24.28 -19.61
CA ILE A 82 2.14 23.13 -18.97
C ILE A 82 1.94 23.17 -17.45
N GLY A 83 2.07 24.35 -16.86
CA GLY A 83 1.84 24.52 -15.42
C GLY A 83 0.39 24.25 -15.04
N SER A 84 -0.56 24.72 -15.85
CA SER A 84 -1.99 24.49 -15.67
C SER A 84 -2.35 23.01 -15.82
N LEU A 85 -1.89 22.35 -16.89
CA LEU A 85 -2.11 20.92 -17.12
C LEU A 85 -1.56 20.09 -15.96
N SER A 86 -0.32 20.36 -15.54
CA SER A 86 0.31 19.63 -14.44
C SER A 86 -0.43 19.81 -13.13
N ALA A 87 -0.96 21.01 -12.86
CA ALA A 87 -1.78 21.27 -11.69
C ALA A 87 -3.10 20.49 -11.73
N THR A 88 -3.82 20.56 -12.87
CA THR A 88 -5.10 19.87 -13.03
C THR A 88 -4.96 18.35 -12.91
N VAL A 89 -3.90 17.76 -13.46
CA VAL A 89 -3.63 16.33 -13.32
C VAL A 89 -3.23 15.97 -11.89
N ALA A 90 -2.47 16.83 -11.21
CA ALA A 90 -2.15 16.64 -9.80
C ALA A 90 -3.40 16.70 -8.90
N ASP A 91 -4.35 17.56 -9.23
CA ASP A 91 -5.66 17.61 -8.54
C ASP A 91 -6.48 16.33 -8.78
N ASP A 92 -6.52 15.78 -10.00
CA ASP A 92 -7.18 14.49 -10.26
C ASP A 92 -6.58 13.34 -9.45
N LEU A 93 -5.25 13.33 -9.29
CA LEU A 93 -4.57 12.32 -8.46
C LEU A 93 -4.84 12.54 -6.97
N TYR A 94 -4.92 13.80 -6.54
CA TYR A 94 -5.29 14.12 -5.17
C TYR A 94 -6.69 13.63 -4.83
N GLU A 95 -7.69 13.88 -5.70
CA GLU A 95 -9.05 13.36 -5.50
C GLU A 95 -9.08 11.83 -5.41
N ALA A 96 -8.30 11.13 -6.24
CA ALA A 96 -8.16 9.68 -6.13
C ALA A 96 -7.54 9.25 -4.79
N ASN A 97 -6.55 9.98 -4.27
CA ASN A 97 -5.94 9.72 -2.98
C ASN A 97 -6.95 9.96 -1.83
N VAL A 98 -7.78 10.99 -1.92
CA VAL A 98 -8.85 11.27 -0.94
C VAL A 98 -9.88 10.14 -0.94
N GLU A 99 -10.36 9.71 -2.12
CA GLU A 99 -11.30 8.57 -2.23
C GLU A 99 -10.68 7.28 -1.68
N ALA A 100 -9.43 7.01 -2.00
CA ALA A 100 -8.71 5.82 -1.52
C ALA A 100 -8.55 5.82 0.00
N SER A 101 -8.14 6.95 0.59
CA SER A 101 -7.99 7.08 2.05
C SER A 101 -9.31 6.97 2.78
N ALA A 102 -10.37 7.60 2.28
CA ALA A 102 -11.72 7.48 2.84
C ALA A 102 -12.21 6.03 2.82
N TYR A 103 -11.97 5.33 1.70
CA TYR A 103 -12.32 3.92 1.59
C TYR A 103 -11.55 3.05 2.57
N ILE A 104 -10.23 3.20 2.70
CA ILE A 104 -9.42 2.46 3.67
C ILE A 104 -9.95 2.71 5.09
N ASN A 105 -10.14 3.97 5.47
CA ASN A 105 -10.64 4.34 6.79
C ASN A 105 -12.01 3.73 7.09
N SER A 106 -12.91 3.64 6.11
CA SER A 106 -14.24 3.04 6.27
C SER A 106 -14.21 1.53 6.49
N GLN A 107 -13.16 0.85 6.03
CA GLN A 107 -13.02 -0.61 6.16
C GLN A 107 -12.25 -1.04 7.42
N THR A 108 -11.45 -0.17 7.97
CA THR A 108 -10.57 -0.46 9.12
C THR A 108 -11.34 -0.88 10.38
N PRO A 109 -12.49 -0.27 10.76
CA PRO A 109 -13.25 -0.68 11.93
C PRO A 109 -13.69 -2.14 11.91
N SER A 110 -14.10 -2.66 10.75
CA SER A 110 -14.51 -4.06 10.64
C SER A 110 -13.36 -5.05 10.78
N ILE A 111 -12.13 -4.67 10.39
CA ILE A 111 -10.92 -5.46 10.66
C ILE A 111 -10.64 -5.48 12.17
N TYR A 112 -10.77 -4.32 12.81
CA TYR A 112 -10.60 -4.22 14.25
C TYR A 112 -11.63 -5.08 14.99
N ALA A 113 -12.93 -4.91 14.74
CA ALA A 113 -14.00 -5.67 15.38
C ALA A 113 -13.82 -7.18 15.21
N LEU A 114 -13.53 -7.63 13.98
CA LEU A 114 -13.25 -9.04 13.68
C LEU A 114 -12.14 -9.61 14.57
N ASN A 115 -11.03 -8.91 14.71
CA ASN A 115 -9.87 -9.40 15.45
C ASN A 115 -10.06 -9.28 16.96
N TYR A 116 -10.74 -8.25 17.43
CA TYR A 116 -11.10 -8.11 18.85
C TYR A 116 -12.05 -9.21 19.30
N ASN A 117 -13.10 -9.48 18.55
CA ASN A 117 -14.07 -10.51 18.85
C ASN A 117 -13.44 -11.93 18.78
N TYR A 118 -12.59 -12.14 17.77
CA TYR A 118 -11.88 -13.39 17.60
C TYR A 118 -10.97 -13.72 18.79
N ILE A 119 -10.15 -12.75 19.24
CA ILE A 119 -9.22 -13.00 20.34
C ILE A 119 -9.96 -13.22 21.65
N ASN A 120 -11.07 -12.50 21.90
CA ASN A 120 -11.93 -12.70 23.05
C ASN A 120 -12.60 -14.09 23.03
N ALA A 121 -13.10 -14.53 21.88
CA ALA A 121 -13.69 -15.86 21.71
C ALA A 121 -12.66 -17.00 21.89
N GLU A 122 -11.41 -16.79 21.47
CA GLU A 122 -10.34 -17.77 21.69
C GLU A 122 -9.96 -17.84 23.18
N MET A 123 -9.85 -16.69 23.86
CA MET A 123 -9.58 -16.67 25.30
C MET A 123 -10.70 -17.30 26.11
N ALA A 124 -11.96 -17.16 25.70
CA ALA A 124 -13.10 -17.81 26.35
C ALA A 124 -13.06 -19.34 26.28
N LYS A 125 -12.38 -19.92 25.29
CA LYS A 125 -12.16 -21.38 25.20
C LYS A 125 -11.04 -21.88 26.10
N ASP A 126 -10.07 -21.00 26.38
CA ASP A 126 -8.83 -21.36 27.08
C ASP A 126 -8.85 -20.97 28.55
N ILE A 127 -9.80 -20.14 28.99
CA ILE A 127 -9.86 -19.56 30.33
C ILE A 127 -11.23 -19.81 30.94
N ASP A 128 -11.28 -20.65 31.97
CA ASP A 128 -12.51 -20.93 32.69
C ASP A 128 -13.06 -19.65 33.35
N GLY A 129 -14.35 -19.39 33.13
CA GLY A 129 -15.04 -18.22 33.67
C GLY A 129 -14.71 -16.89 32.97
N PHE A 130 -13.94 -16.90 31.88
CA PHE A 130 -13.73 -15.70 31.10
C PHE A 130 -15.00 -15.24 30.39
N THR A 131 -15.35 -13.98 30.57
CA THR A 131 -16.49 -13.34 29.87
C THR A 131 -15.97 -12.59 28.65
N PRO A 132 -16.17 -13.13 27.43
CA PRO A 132 -15.73 -12.43 26.20
C PRO A 132 -16.53 -11.16 26.01
N GLN A 133 -15.87 -10.12 25.55
CA GLN A 133 -16.51 -8.91 25.05
C GLN A 133 -16.60 -8.99 23.52
N GLU A 134 -17.78 -8.70 22.98
CA GLU A 134 -17.99 -8.55 21.55
C GLU A 134 -18.33 -7.10 21.21
N ILE A 135 -17.83 -6.61 20.11
CA ILE A 135 -18.08 -5.28 19.59
C ILE A 135 -18.51 -5.32 18.13
N THR A 136 -19.31 -4.35 17.73
CA THR A 136 -19.72 -4.11 16.36
C THR A 136 -18.70 -3.23 15.61
N ASP A 137 -18.79 -3.16 14.28
CA ASP A 137 -17.98 -2.24 13.47
C ASP A 137 -18.18 -0.78 13.91
N THR A 138 -19.42 -0.38 14.23
CA THR A 138 -19.74 0.98 14.70
C THR A 138 -19.14 1.28 16.07
N GLU A 139 -19.07 0.30 16.94
CA GLU A 139 -18.39 0.45 18.22
C GLU A 139 -16.89 0.53 18.04
N ALA A 140 -16.34 -0.25 17.12
CA ALA A 140 -14.93 -0.22 16.77
C ALA A 140 -14.46 1.17 16.27
N GLU A 141 -15.31 1.95 15.62
CA GLU A 141 -15.02 3.34 15.24
C GLU A 141 -14.70 4.24 16.45
N LYS A 142 -15.25 3.92 17.62
CA LYS A 142 -15.05 4.67 18.88
C LYS A 142 -13.80 4.25 19.64
N TYR A 143 -13.27 3.08 19.34
CA TYR A 143 -11.99 2.61 19.90
C TYR A 143 -10.85 3.39 19.26
N SER A 144 -10.45 4.48 19.90
CA SER A 144 -9.31 5.29 19.47
C SER A 144 -8.01 4.51 19.67
N GLY A 145 -7.15 4.51 18.69
CA GLY A 145 -5.81 3.93 18.84
C GLY A 145 -5.27 3.18 17.64
N TYR A 146 -6.08 3.02 16.58
CA TYR A 146 -5.56 2.68 15.28
C TYR A 146 -5.47 3.94 14.40
N THR A 147 -4.49 3.96 13.52
CA THR A 147 -4.19 5.11 12.69
C THR A 147 -5.27 5.31 11.63
N GLN A 148 -5.78 6.53 11.50
CA GLN A 148 -6.59 6.94 10.35
C GLN A 148 -5.72 7.65 9.32
N GLN A 149 -5.95 7.36 8.03
CA GLN A 149 -5.24 8.03 6.96
C GLN A 149 -5.77 9.44 6.73
N THR A 150 -4.84 10.36 6.63
CA THR A 150 -5.10 11.72 6.19
C THR A 150 -4.31 11.99 4.92
N VAL A 151 -4.91 12.68 3.97
CA VAL A 151 -4.24 13.13 2.75
C VAL A 151 -3.77 14.57 2.96
N ASP A 152 -2.46 14.77 2.90
CA ASP A 152 -1.89 16.13 2.91
C ASP A 152 -1.99 16.73 1.50
N ARG A 153 -3.01 17.58 1.29
CA ARG A 153 -3.28 18.21 -0.01
C ARG A 153 -2.05 18.91 -0.58
N LYS A 154 -1.37 19.71 0.23
CA LYS A 154 -0.22 20.50 -0.23
C LYS A 154 0.94 19.60 -0.65
N LYS A 155 1.30 18.65 0.21
CA LYS A 155 2.43 17.75 -0.03
C LYS A 155 2.19 16.86 -1.26
N ASP A 156 1.02 16.23 -1.34
CA ASP A 156 0.70 15.30 -2.42
C ASP A 156 0.51 16.02 -3.75
N THR A 157 -0.14 17.20 -3.77
CA THR A 157 -0.36 17.96 -4.97
C THR A 157 0.94 18.59 -5.48
N ASP A 158 1.77 19.17 -4.62
CA ASP A 158 3.04 19.79 -5.02
C ASP A 158 4.01 18.75 -5.59
N TRP A 159 4.10 17.58 -4.96
CA TRP A 159 4.95 16.49 -5.44
C TRP A 159 4.51 15.97 -6.82
N ASN A 160 3.23 15.71 -7.02
CA ASN A 160 2.68 15.24 -8.30
C ASN A 160 2.84 16.31 -9.38
N LYS A 161 2.55 17.58 -9.07
CA LYS A 161 2.68 18.72 -9.96
C LYS A 161 4.10 18.91 -10.48
N ASP A 162 5.10 18.85 -9.61
CA ASP A 162 6.50 19.01 -9.99
C ASP A 162 7.01 17.86 -10.86
N ASN A 163 6.65 16.64 -10.55
CA ASN A 163 7.04 15.47 -11.34
C ASN A 163 6.36 15.46 -12.71
N LEU A 164 5.07 15.79 -12.77
CA LEU A 164 4.32 15.89 -14.03
C LEU A 164 4.85 17.04 -14.90
N LYS A 165 5.13 18.20 -14.32
CA LYS A 165 5.71 19.34 -15.05
C LYS A 165 7.05 18.99 -15.71
N LYS A 166 7.96 18.35 -14.97
CA LYS A 166 9.24 17.89 -15.53
C LYS A 166 9.03 16.93 -16.70
N SER A 167 8.07 16.04 -16.59
CA SER A 167 7.77 15.01 -17.59
C SER A 167 7.10 15.57 -18.82
N VAL A 168 6.17 16.52 -18.66
CA VAL A 168 5.52 17.23 -19.77
C VAL A 168 6.54 18.07 -20.54
N ILE A 169 7.44 18.76 -19.84
CA ILE A 169 8.53 19.52 -20.47
C ILE A 169 9.43 18.55 -21.28
N ALA A 170 9.85 17.43 -20.68
CA ALA A 170 10.69 16.45 -21.37
C ALA A 170 9.99 15.86 -22.62
N GLY A 171 8.69 15.57 -22.54
CA GLY A 171 7.89 15.13 -23.68
C GLY A 171 7.77 16.20 -24.76
N SER A 172 7.52 17.46 -24.38
CA SER A 172 7.40 18.58 -25.31
C SER A 172 8.70 18.90 -26.04
N LEU A 173 9.86 18.56 -25.45
CA LEU A 173 11.17 18.74 -26.09
C LEU A 173 11.37 17.87 -27.34
N LEU A 174 10.66 16.77 -27.47
CA LEU A 174 10.80 15.85 -28.62
C LEU A 174 9.89 16.18 -29.80
N LEU A 175 8.92 17.08 -29.62
CA LEU A 175 7.95 17.61 -30.60
C LEU A 175 7.18 16.55 -31.42
N LEU A 176 7.81 15.44 -31.76
CA LEU A 176 7.20 14.26 -32.37
C LEU A 176 7.29 13.10 -31.36
N GLY A 177 6.15 12.56 -30.98
CA GLY A 177 6.08 11.53 -29.94
C GLY A 177 5.95 12.05 -28.50
N ALA A 178 5.66 13.34 -28.34
CA ALA A 178 5.38 13.97 -27.05
C ALA A 178 4.34 13.19 -26.24
N TYR A 179 3.31 12.67 -26.92
CA TYR A 179 2.26 11.84 -26.30
C TYR A 179 2.80 10.60 -25.59
N ALA A 180 3.71 9.85 -26.23
CA ALA A 180 4.23 8.62 -25.65
C ALA A 180 4.97 8.85 -24.31
N ILE A 181 5.74 9.95 -24.25
CA ILE A 181 6.48 10.31 -23.03
C ILE A 181 5.55 10.88 -21.98
N MET A 182 4.61 11.75 -22.35
CA MET A 182 3.60 12.29 -21.44
C MET A 182 2.74 11.17 -20.84
N LYS A 183 2.28 10.23 -21.69
CA LYS A 183 1.52 9.05 -21.26
C LYS A 183 2.33 8.18 -20.28
N ARG A 184 3.57 7.88 -20.59
CA ARG A 184 4.44 7.08 -19.73
C ARG A 184 4.64 7.74 -18.36
N SER A 185 4.82 9.04 -18.32
CA SER A 185 5.02 9.80 -17.10
C SER A 185 3.76 9.91 -16.26
N ALA A 186 2.62 10.12 -16.91
CA ALA A 186 1.31 10.12 -16.28
C ALA A 186 1.01 8.76 -15.64
N ASN A 187 1.23 7.67 -16.37
CA ASN A 187 1.05 6.32 -15.85
C ASN A 187 1.98 6.04 -14.66
N SER A 188 3.23 6.48 -14.72
CA SER A 188 4.17 6.33 -13.60
C SER A 188 3.71 7.10 -12.34
N ALA A 189 3.12 8.29 -12.50
CA ALA A 189 2.58 9.06 -11.38
C ALA A 189 1.36 8.35 -10.76
N VAL A 190 0.42 7.87 -11.58
CA VAL A 190 -0.73 7.09 -11.13
C VAL A 190 -0.29 5.82 -10.39
N GLU A 191 0.65 5.07 -10.97
CA GLU A 191 1.16 3.84 -10.39
C GLU A 191 1.82 4.06 -9.02
N LYS A 192 2.59 5.13 -8.86
CA LYS A 192 3.20 5.49 -7.57
C LYS A 192 2.15 5.80 -6.50
N ASN A 193 1.11 6.56 -6.85
CA ASN A 193 0.02 6.86 -5.92
C ASN A 193 -0.76 5.58 -5.56
N ARG A 194 -1.10 4.74 -6.54
CA ARG A 194 -1.75 3.44 -6.32
C ARG A 194 -0.92 2.53 -5.41
N ASN A 195 0.39 2.40 -5.66
CA ASN A 195 1.27 1.58 -4.82
C ASN A 195 1.43 2.15 -3.41
N SER A 196 1.34 3.47 -3.25
CA SER A 196 1.27 4.11 -1.93
C SER A 196 -0.01 3.70 -1.19
N ALA A 197 -1.18 3.77 -1.86
CA ALA A 197 -2.45 3.36 -1.27
C ALA A 197 -2.46 1.86 -0.90
N TYR A 198 -1.86 0.99 -1.70
CA TYR A 198 -1.73 -0.44 -1.35
C TYR A 198 -0.89 -0.66 -0.10
N ARG A 199 0.21 0.07 0.05
CA ARG A 199 1.01 0.01 1.29
C ARG A 199 0.22 0.51 2.49
N GLN A 200 -0.48 1.63 2.34
CA GLN A 200 -1.35 2.18 3.40
C GLN A 200 -2.44 1.17 3.80
N ASN A 201 -3.07 0.50 2.84
CA ASN A 201 -4.05 -0.54 3.09
C ASN A 201 -3.50 -1.66 3.97
N ILE A 202 -2.32 -2.21 3.62
CA ILE A 202 -1.65 -3.26 4.38
C ILE A 202 -1.24 -2.75 5.77
N ASP A 203 -0.71 -1.53 5.85
CA ASP A 203 -0.21 -0.98 7.10
C ASP A 203 -1.34 -0.69 8.09
N MET A 204 -2.46 -0.13 7.62
CA MET A 204 -3.60 0.20 8.46
C MET A 204 -4.42 -1.00 8.87
N GLY A 205 -4.68 -1.91 7.94
CA GLY A 205 -5.40 -3.14 8.27
C GLY A 205 -4.62 -4.00 9.26
N GLY A 206 -3.30 -4.10 9.10
CA GLY A 206 -2.45 -4.81 10.06
C GLY A 206 -2.31 -4.09 11.40
N ASP A 207 -2.32 -2.74 11.42
CA ASP A 207 -2.36 -1.95 12.64
C ASP A 207 -3.68 -2.22 13.41
N ALA A 208 -4.82 -2.14 12.73
CA ALA A 208 -6.13 -2.43 13.30
C ALA A 208 -6.22 -3.88 13.84
N GLU A 209 -5.72 -4.87 13.09
CA GLU A 209 -5.66 -6.26 13.55
C GLU A 209 -4.87 -6.40 14.85
N THR A 210 -3.63 -5.91 14.87
CA THR A 210 -2.74 -6.14 16.02
C THR A 210 -3.13 -5.29 17.22
N LYS A 211 -3.67 -4.09 17.00
CA LYS A 211 -4.23 -3.25 18.08
C LYS A 211 -5.45 -3.90 18.71
N ALA A 212 -6.38 -4.39 17.91
CA ALA A 212 -7.57 -5.08 18.39
C ALA A 212 -7.23 -6.32 19.25
N ARG A 213 -6.26 -7.11 18.80
CA ARG A 213 -5.78 -8.28 19.56
C ARG A 213 -5.15 -7.87 20.89
N LEU A 214 -4.34 -6.81 20.89
CA LEU A 214 -3.73 -6.29 22.12
C LEU A 214 -4.78 -5.77 23.08
N ASP A 215 -5.79 -5.03 22.58
CA ASP A 215 -6.88 -4.51 23.41
C ASP A 215 -7.74 -5.63 24.03
N GLY A 216 -8.00 -6.71 23.28
CA GLY A 216 -8.64 -7.89 23.82
C GLY A 216 -7.82 -8.56 24.93
N MET A 217 -6.49 -8.58 24.81
CA MET A 217 -5.61 -9.09 25.89
C MET A 217 -5.66 -8.18 27.12
N TYR A 218 -5.70 -6.85 26.95
CA TYR A 218 -5.89 -5.92 28.08
C TYR A 218 -7.25 -6.10 28.75
N TRP A 219 -8.30 -6.43 27.99
CA TRP A 219 -9.59 -6.78 28.55
C TRP A 219 -9.46 -8.02 29.45
N ALA A 220 -8.74 -9.04 29.02
CA ALA A 220 -8.49 -10.23 29.83
C ALA A 220 -7.70 -9.89 31.12
N GLU A 221 -6.71 -9.02 31.06
CA GLU A 221 -5.99 -8.53 32.26
C GLU A 221 -6.90 -7.75 33.19
N TYR A 222 -7.78 -6.91 32.68
CA TYR A 222 -8.78 -6.21 33.46
C TYR A 222 -9.69 -7.18 34.25
N LEU A 223 -9.98 -8.34 33.67
CA LEU A 223 -10.74 -9.42 34.34
C LEU A 223 -9.86 -10.30 35.24
N GLY A 224 -8.62 -9.91 35.51
CA GLY A 224 -7.72 -10.62 36.43
C GLY A 224 -6.88 -11.74 35.81
N ASN A 225 -6.90 -11.92 34.49
CA ASN A 225 -6.12 -12.93 33.81
C ASN A 225 -4.78 -12.35 33.32
N ARG A 226 -3.68 -12.83 33.89
CA ARG A 226 -2.35 -12.35 33.48
C ARG A 226 -1.97 -12.88 32.10
N MET A 227 -1.66 -11.94 31.17
CA MET A 227 -1.37 -12.23 29.78
C MET A 227 0.02 -11.76 29.38
N HIS A 228 0.60 -12.47 28.43
CA HIS A 228 1.69 -11.98 27.59
C HIS A 228 1.22 -11.88 26.14
N LYS A 229 1.84 -10.99 25.37
CA LYS A 229 1.67 -10.90 23.92
C LYS A 229 2.84 -11.59 23.24
N ALA A 230 2.56 -12.45 22.25
CA ALA A 230 3.57 -13.13 21.46
C ALA A 230 3.59 -12.60 20.03
N TRP A 231 4.78 -12.30 19.50
CA TRP A 231 4.97 -11.93 18.11
C TRP A 231 4.83 -13.14 17.20
N ILE A 232 4.02 -13.05 16.17
CA ILE A 232 3.81 -14.10 15.18
C ILE A 232 4.29 -13.61 13.82
N ALA A 233 5.47 -14.04 13.40
CA ALA A 233 6.05 -13.65 12.12
C ALA A 233 5.31 -14.30 10.95
N THR A 234 5.16 -13.59 9.84
CA THR A 234 4.63 -14.18 8.59
C THR A 234 5.62 -15.20 8.06
N LEU A 235 5.11 -16.36 7.65
CA LEU A 235 5.94 -17.44 7.09
C LEU A 235 6.15 -17.21 5.58
N ASP A 236 7.04 -16.32 5.23
CA ASP A 236 7.44 -16.08 3.84
C ASP A 236 8.90 -15.61 3.73
N ASN A 237 9.38 -15.53 2.49
CA ASN A 237 10.75 -15.13 2.19
C ASN A 237 11.00 -13.61 2.26
N ARG A 238 9.96 -12.80 2.50
CA ARG A 238 10.03 -11.34 2.64
C ARG A 238 9.99 -10.89 4.09
N THR A 239 9.79 -11.82 5.03
CA THR A 239 9.82 -11.53 6.46
C THR A 239 11.22 -11.08 6.86
N ARG A 240 11.31 -9.92 7.52
CA ARG A 240 12.57 -9.36 7.99
C ARG A 240 13.25 -10.29 8.98
N HIS A 241 14.57 -10.23 9.00
CA HIS A 241 15.35 -11.03 9.96
C HIS A 241 14.96 -10.70 11.41
N SER A 242 14.84 -9.42 11.77
CA SER A 242 14.36 -8.95 13.08
C SER A 242 13.04 -9.57 13.48
N HIS A 243 12.07 -9.62 12.55
CA HIS A 243 10.76 -10.22 12.80
C HIS A 243 10.81 -11.75 12.88
N ALA A 244 11.66 -12.39 12.09
CA ALA A 244 11.88 -13.83 12.16
C ALA A 244 12.45 -14.27 13.51
N MET A 245 13.36 -13.45 14.09
CA MET A 245 13.93 -13.70 15.42
C MET A 245 12.93 -13.50 16.54
N LEU A 246 11.94 -12.63 16.37
CA LEU A 246 10.86 -12.42 17.34
C LEU A 246 9.76 -13.49 17.27
N ASP A 247 9.82 -14.39 16.31
CA ASP A 247 8.77 -15.37 16.11
C ASP A 247 8.56 -16.29 17.32
N GLY A 248 7.38 -16.20 17.96
CA GLY A 248 7.03 -16.91 19.18
C GLY A 248 7.56 -16.27 20.47
N VAL A 249 8.31 -15.18 20.40
CA VAL A 249 8.75 -14.44 21.59
C VAL A 249 7.53 -13.82 22.27
N ALA A 250 7.33 -14.14 23.55
CA ALA A 250 6.24 -13.64 24.39
C ALA A 250 6.77 -12.70 25.46
N ILE A 251 6.15 -11.54 25.61
CA ILE A 251 6.51 -10.49 26.59
C ILE A 251 5.24 -9.96 27.27
N PRO A 252 5.34 -9.33 28.47
CA PRO A 252 4.24 -8.61 29.09
C PRO A 252 3.56 -7.62 28.14
N LEU A 253 2.26 -7.31 28.37
CA LEU A 253 1.50 -6.49 27.43
C LEU A 253 2.01 -5.06 27.31
N ASP A 254 2.57 -4.51 28.38
CA ASP A 254 3.10 -3.14 28.48
C ASP A 254 4.55 -2.99 28.00
N GLU A 255 5.27 -4.10 27.81
CA GLU A 255 6.65 -4.07 27.30
C GLU A 255 6.71 -3.93 25.78
N ILE A 256 7.89 -3.52 25.29
CA ILE A 256 8.19 -3.44 23.85
C ILE A 256 9.12 -4.58 23.43
N PHE A 257 8.94 -5.09 22.21
CA PHE A 257 9.81 -6.12 21.65
C PHE A 257 11.21 -5.55 21.34
N GLU A 258 12.19 -6.44 21.23
CA GLU A 258 13.61 -6.07 20.98
C GLU A 258 13.80 -5.20 19.73
N ASN A 259 12.92 -5.31 18.73
CA ASN A 259 12.93 -4.45 17.54
C ASN A 259 12.37 -3.03 17.79
N GLY A 260 12.02 -2.69 19.02
CA GLY A 260 11.53 -1.36 19.42
C GLY A 260 10.04 -1.12 19.15
N CYS A 261 9.26 -2.16 18.81
CA CYS A 261 7.83 -2.07 18.58
C CYS A 261 7.04 -2.67 19.75
N ALA A 262 5.96 -2.02 20.17
CA ALA A 262 5.02 -2.60 21.14
C ALA A 262 4.20 -3.74 20.54
N ARG A 263 4.04 -3.77 19.20
CA ARG A 263 3.31 -4.79 18.44
C ARG A 263 3.70 -4.73 16.95
N PRO A 264 3.39 -5.74 16.14
CA PRO A 264 3.49 -5.61 14.68
C PRO A 264 2.65 -4.42 14.19
N LYS A 265 3.19 -3.66 13.23
CA LYS A 265 2.54 -2.45 12.71
C LYS A 265 2.36 -1.31 13.74
N ASP A 266 3.16 -1.29 14.79
CA ASP A 266 3.13 -0.20 15.77
C ASP A 266 3.38 1.15 15.08
N PRO A 267 2.42 2.12 15.12
CA PRO A 267 2.60 3.42 14.50
C PRO A 267 3.74 4.25 15.10
N ASN A 268 4.18 3.91 16.33
CA ASN A 268 5.31 4.54 17.01
C ASN A 268 6.64 3.83 16.73
N GLY A 269 6.60 2.67 16.06
CA GLY A 269 7.79 1.92 15.68
C GLY A 269 8.54 2.58 14.51
N ARG A 270 9.81 2.23 14.34
CA ARG A 270 10.60 2.73 13.22
C ARG A 270 10.02 2.25 11.89
N PRO A 271 9.99 3.10 10.84
CA PRO A 271 9.43 2.75 9.53
C PRO A 271 10.02 1.47 8.93
N GLU A 272 11.31 1.22 9.14
CA GLU A 272 11.98 -0.01 8.69
C GLU A 272 11.44 -1.28 9.34
N GLU A 273 10.80 -1.20 10.51
CA GLU A 273 10.19 -2.33 11.20
C GLU A 273 8.68 -2.44 10.93
N THR A 274 8.01 -1.33 10.63
CA THR A 274 6.55 -1.27 10.57
C THR A 274 5.97 -1.29 9.16
N CYS A 275 6.60 -0.60 8.18
CA CYS A 275 6.09 -0.53 6.81
C CYS A 275 6.02 -1.91 6.15
N ASN A 276 4.86 -2.23 5.54
CA ASN A 276 4.61 -3.53 4.89
C ASN A 276 4.83 -4.76 5.78
N CYS A 277 4.82 -4.63 7.10
CA CYS A 277 4.84 -5.77 8.00
C CYS A 277 3.51 -6.54 7.88
N ARG A 278 3.54 -7.86 7.92
CA ARG A 278 2.38 -8.77 7.88
C ARG A 278 2.35 -9.74 9.04
N CYS A 279 3.14 -9.44 10.07
CA CYS A 279 3.14 -10.18 11.32
C CYS A 279 1.89 -9.87 12.13
N SER A 280 1.53 -10.79 13.02
CA SER A 280 0.36 -10.67 13.90
C SER A 280 0.75 -10.91 15.35
N LEU A 281 -0.19 -10.73 16.29
CA LEU A 281 -0.04 -11.03 17.70
C LEU A 281 -0.90 -12.23 18.12
N LYS A 282 -0.44 -12.95 19.13
CA LYS A 282 -1.22 -13.95 19.86
C LYS A 282 -1.02 -13.75 21.37
N TYR A 283 -2.06 -14.09 22.16
CA TYR A 283 -1.94 -14.11 23.62
C TYR A 283 -1.24 -15.38 24.11
N VAL A 284 -0.60 -15.27 25.25
CA VAL A 284 -0.03 -16.38 26.02
C VAL A 284 -0.39 -16.17 27.48
N ARG A 285 -0.97 -17.17 28.15
CA ARG A 285 -1.24 -17.07 29.59
C ARG A 285 0.06 -17.17 30.37
N VAL A 286 0.23 -16.33 31.40
CA VAL A 286 1.39 -16.41 32.29
C VAL A 286 1.34 -17.68 33.11
N GLY A 287 2.42 -18.47 33.08
CA GLY A 287 2.48 -19.80 33.73
C GLY A 287 1.86 -20.94 32.93
N GLY A 288 1.29 -20.66 31.74
CA GLY A 288 0.92 -21.65 30.76
C GLY A 288 2.12 -21.99 29.87
N GLU A 289 2.25 -23.28 29.48
CA GLU A 289 3.08 -23.57 28.32
C GLU A 289 2.64 -22.63 27.19
N PRO A 290 3.57 -22.03 26.42
CA PRO A 290 3.21 -21.35 25.19
C PRO A 290 2.59 -22.41 24.29
N GLY A 291 1.28 -22.60 24.46
CA GLY A 291 0.50 -23.56 23.70
C GLY A 291 0.84 -23.34 22.23
N ARG A 292 0.68 -24.33 21.38
CA ARG A 292 0.99 -24.23 19.95
C ARG A 292 0.55 -22.88 19.42
N ILE A 293 1.48 -21.92 19.45
CA ILE A 293 1.26 -20.50 19.16
C ILE A 293 0.77 -20.34 17.72
N ARG A 294 0.97 -21.40 16.90
CA ARG A 294 0.54 -21.42 15.51
C ARG A 294 -0.45 -22.52 15.23
N SER A 295 -1.55 -22.13 14.74
CA SER A 295 -2.36 -22.90 13.82
C SER A 295 -1.78 -22.79 12.41
N ALA A 296 -2.06 -23.74 11.51
CA ALA A 296 -1.60 -23.71 10.12
C ALA A 296 -1.74 -22.29 9.54
N ARG A 297 -0.65 -21.76 8.98
CA ARG A 297 -0.60 -20.41 8.42
C ARG A 297 -0.55 -20.47 6.90
N GLN A 298 -1.17 -19.49 6.29
CA GLN A 298 -0.88 -19.22 4.89
C GLN A 298 0.50 -18.55 4.79
N GLY A 299 1.38 -19.18 4.05
CA GLY A 299 2.65 -18.58 3.62
C GLY A 299 2.47 -17.95 2.26
N THR A 300 3.07 -16.77 2.05
CA THR A 300 3.13 -16.15 0.73
C THR A 300 4.36 -16.66 0.00
N VAL A 301 4.15 -17.39 -1.09
CA VAL A 301 5.22 -17.94 -1.92
C VAL A 301 5.43 -17.05 -3.14
N THR A 302 6.64 -16.53 -3.31
CA THR A 302 7.05 -15.83 -4.54
C THR A 302 7.64 -16.83 -5.55
N GLY A 303 7.58 -16.49 -6.85
CA GLY A 303 7.85 -17.39 -7.98
C GLY A 303 9.17 -18.16 -8.04
N SER A 304 10.16 -17.85 -7.22
CA SER A 304 11.41 -18.62 -7.10
C SER A 304 11.33 -19.83 -6.17
N TYR A 305 10.15 -20.13 -5.66
CA TYR A 305 9.94 -21.03 -4.54
C TYR A 305 9.66 -22.48 -4.91
N LYS A 306 9.19 -22.71 -6.11
CA LYS A 306 9.04 -24.06 -6.69
C LYS A 306 10.08 -24.27 -7.75
N LYS A 307 10.56 -25.51 -7.87
CA LYS A 307 11.32 -25.99 -9.03
C LYS A 307 10.53 -25.82 -10.36
N ASP A 308 9.26 -25.47 -10.28
CA ASP A 308 8.41 -25.18 -11.43
C ASP A 308 8.62 -23.73 -11.87
N SER A 309 9.38 -23.58 -12.95
CA SER A 309 9.68 -22.30 -13.61
C SER A 309 8.46 -21.58 -14.21
N SER A 310 7.28 -22.23 -14.25
CA SER A 310 6.05 -21.66 -14.80
C SER A 310 5.34 -20.71 -13.84
N PHE A 311 5.67 -20.73 -12.54
CA PHE A 311 5.02 -19.89 -11.54
C PHE A 311 5.62 -18.48 -11.50
N LYS A 312 4.95 -17.53 -12.15
CA LYS A 312 5.25 -16.09 -12.06
C LYS A 312 4.21 -15.42 -11.17
N GLY A 313 4.60 -14.98 -9.97
CA GLY A 313 3.72 -14.21 -9.10
C GLY A 313 3.83 -14.57 -7.62
N THR A 314 2.96 -13.98 -6.81
CA THR A 314 2.82 -14.24 -5.38
C THR A 314 1.60 -15.12 -5.16
N LYS A 315 1.75 -16.26 -4.51
CA LYS A 315 0.65 -17.16 -4.16
C LYS A 315 0.68 -17.44 -2.67
N SER A 316 -0.47 -17.29 -2.02
CA SER A 316 -0.66 -17.74 -0.65
C SER A 316 -0.89 -19.24 -0.65
N ILE A 317 -0.13 -19.96 0.16
CA ILE A 317 -0.31 -21.40 0.38
C ILE A 317 -0.49 -21.65 1.87
N GLU A 318 -1.30 -22.65 2.19
CA GLU A 318 -1.37 -23.19 3.55
C GLU A 318 -0.10 -23.96 3.85
N VAL A 319 0.55 -23.62 4.98
CA VAL A 319 1.71 -24.35 5.48
C VAL A 319 1.35 -24.97 6.83
N PRO A 320 1.95 -26.12 7.21
CA PRO A 320 1.76 -26.72 8.53
C PRO A 320 2.09 -25.73 9.66
N ASN A 321 1.55 -25.98 10.84
CA ASN A 321 1.90 -25.22 12.04
C ASN A 321 3.37 -25.44 12.40
N MET A 322 4.19 -24.42 12.16
CA MET A 322 5.63 -24.47 12.37
C MET A 322 6.19 -23.08 12.73
N SER A 323 7.32 -23.06 13.42
CA SER A 323 8.09 -21.84 13.65
C SER A 323 8.69 -21.31 12.35
N TYR A 324 9.13 -20.05 12.33
CA TYR A 324 9.81 -19.48 11.16
C TYR A 324 11.07 -20.28 10.81
N ARG A 325 11.83 -20.75 11.80
CA ARG A 325 13.03 -21.59 11.61
C ARG A 325 12.70 -22.91 10.92
N GLU A 326 11.61 -23.57 11.33
CA GLU A 326 11.12 -24.80 10.70
C GLU A 326 10.61 -24.54 9.28
N PHE A 327 9.94 -23.42 9.07
CA PHE A 327 9.50 -22.98 7.75
C PHE A 327 10.67 -22.79 6.78
N MET A 328 11.76 -22.19 7.22
CA MET A 328 12.94 -22.04 6.37
C MET A 328 13.52 -23.40 5.96
N LYS A 329 13.61 -24.36 6.88
CA LYS A 329 14.06 -25.73 6.59
C LYS A 329 13.10 -26.47 5.67
N TRP A 330 11.79 -26.37 5.93
CA TRP A 330 10.76 -26.97 5.09
C TRP A 330 10.83 -26.42 3.67
N ARG A 331 11.04 -25.11 3.53
CA ARG A 331 11.19 -24.45 2.25
C ARG A 331 12.39 -24.96 1.46
N GLU A 332 13.53 -25.16 2.09
CA GLU A 332 14.75 -25.67 1.45
C GLU A 332 14.59 -27.10 0.96
N ALA A 333 13.68 -27.86 1.57
CA ALA A 333 13.37 -29.25 1.21
C ALA A 333 12.35 -29.39 0.06
N GLN A 334 11.67 -28.30 -0.36
CA GLN A 334 10.71 -28.28 -1.47
C GLN A 334 11.41 -28.01 -2.81
#